data_97fea7d7bb92983cf73ad4222e503d8c
#
_entry.id   97fea7d7bb92983cf73ad4222e503d8c
#
_cell.length_a   1.000
_cell.length_b   1.000
_cell.length_c   1.000
_cell.angle_alpha   90.00
_cell.angle_beta   90.00
_cell.angle_gamma   90.00
#
_symmetry.space_group_name_H-M   'P 1'
#
loop_
_entity.id
_entity.type
_entity.pdbx_description
1 polymer ?
#
loop_
_entity_poly.entity_id
_entity_poly.type
_entity_poly.pdbx_seq_one_letter_code
_entity_poly.pdbx_strand_id
1 'polypeptide(L)'
;MAKVMCAKYNKELTALQKAPFPGKDGIEILENVSAAAWDEWLNIQTMIINENRLNLMDADARKFLAAQRNKFLFEGEEIEMPDDFIDPSVPNLR
;
A
#
# COMPACT_ATOMS: atom_id res chain seq x y z
N MET A 1 19.51 12.68 0.15
CA MET A 1 18.26 11.99 -0.17
C MET A 1 17.08 12.79 0.34
N ALA A 2 16.02 12.83 -0.45
CA ALA A 2 14.83 13.56 -0.05
C ALA A 2 14.08 12.80 1.04
N LYS A 3 13.42 13.55 1.92
CA LYS A 3 12.58 12.99 2.96
C LYS A 3 11.19 13.58 2.87
N VAL A 4 10.22 12.85 3.39
CA VAL A 4 8.82 13.22 3.33
C VAL A 4 8.18 12.95 4.68
N MET A 5 7.25 13.81 5.08
CA MET A 5 6.41 13.54 6.25
C MET A 5 5.38 12.49 5.83
N CYS A 6 5.60 11.26 6.25
CA CYS A 6 4.79 10.13 5.82
C CYS A 6 3.40 10.17 6.43
N ALA A 7 2.36 10.18 5.58
CA ALA A 7 0.98 10.18 6.05
C ALA A 7 0.64 8.90 6.82
N LYS A 8 1.26 7.78 6.46
CA LYS A 8 1.00 6.50 7.12
C LYS A 8 1.60 6.44 8.52
N TYR A 9 2.87 6.86 8.65
CA TYR A 9 3.60 6.71 9.92
C TYR A 9 3.67 7.99 10.73
N ASN A 10 3.23 9.10 10.14
CA ASN A 10 3.17 10.40 10.82
C ASN A 10 4.54 10.88 11.30
N LYS A 11 5.57 10.59 10.53
CA LYS A 11 6.93 11.03 10.82
C LYS A 11 7.71 11.19 9.54
N GLU A 12 8.85 11.90 9.63
CA GLU A 12 9.70 12.12 8.47
C GLU A 12 10.50 10.86 8.17
N LEU A 13 10.39 10.38 6.94
CA LEU A 13 11.07 9.18 6.47
C LEU A 13 11.57 9.41 5.05
N THR A 14 12.43 8.50 4.57
CA THR A 14 12.96 8.58 3.22
C THR A 14 11.82 8.60 2.21
N ALA A 15 11.84 9.57 1.31
CA ALA A 15 10.82 9.70 0.26
C ALA A 15 11.07 8.70 -0.87
N LEU A 16 10.01 8.46 -1.65
CA LEU A 16 10.15 7.75 -2.92
C LEU A 16 11.02 8.59 -3.87
N GLN A 17 11.75 7.93 -4.75
CA GLN A 17 12.60 8.62 -5.71
C GLN A 17 11.81 9.22 -6.86
N LYS A 18 10.66 8.64 -7.18
CA LYS A 18 9.78 9.11 -8.24
C LYS A 18 8.36 8.64 -7.96
N ALA A 19 7.39 9.27 -8.62
CA ALA A 19 6.00 8.85 -8.51
C ALA A 19 5.88 7.39 -8.96
N PRO A 20 5.13 6.55 -8.20
CA PRO A 20 5.00 5.13 -8.52
C PRO A 20 4.20 4.86 -9.80
N PHE A 21 3.39 5.81 -10.22
CA PHE A 21 2.66 5.72 -11.49
C PHE A 21 2.31 7.15 -11.94
N PRO A 22 1.98 7.34 -13.22
CA PRO A 22 1.68 8.67 -13.72
C PRO A 22 0.33 9.16 -13.20
N GLY A 23 0.18 10.49 -13.21
CA GLY A 23 -1.07 11.11 -12.84
C GLY A 23 -1.06 11.69 -11.44
N LYS A 24 -2.19 12.27 -11.09
CA LYS A 24 -2.37 13.01 -9.85
C LYS A 24 -2.17 12.14 -8.61
N ASP A 25 -2.71 10.93 -8.65
CA ASP A 25 -2.61 10.02 -7.51
C ASP A 25 -1.16 9.61 -7.25
N GLY A 26 -0.39 9.37 -8.31
CA GLY A 26 1.03 9.03 -8.16
C GLY A 26 1.83 10.17 -7.55
N ILE A 27 1.52 11.40 -7.95
CA ILE A 27 2.19 12.59 -7.41
C ILE A 27 1.83 12.77 -5.93
N GLU A 28 0.58 12.57 -5.58
CA GLU A 28 0.12 12.67 -4.20
C GLU A 28 0.85 11.65 -3.31
N ILE A 29 1.04 10.44 -3.80
CA ILE A 29 1.77 9.42 -3.07
C ILE A 29 3.23 9.84 -2.92
N LEU A 30 3.85 10.34 -3.98
CA LEU A 30 5.24 10.79 -3.93
C LEU A 30 5.45 11.86 -2.86
N GLU A 31 4.51 12.77 -2.73
CA GLU A 31 4.62 13.90 -1.81
C GLU A 31 4.25 13.58 -0.35
N ASN A 32 3.52 12.50 -0.11
CA ASN A 32 2.94 12.23 1.19
C ASN A 32 3.25 10.85 1.77
N VAL A 33 3.90 9.98 1.02
CA VAL A 33 4.12 8.59 1.42
C VAL A 33 5.60 8.26 1.33
N SER A 34 6.13 7.69 2.41
CA SER A 34 7.54 7.28 2.42
C SER A 34 7.76 6.02 1.59
N ALA A 35 9.03 5.78 1.23
CA ALA A 35 9.40 4.56 0.53
C ALA A 35 9.04 3.31 1.35
N ALA A 36 9.24 3.36 2.67
CA ALA A 36 8.91 2.23 3.55
C ALA A 36 7.41 1.93 3.54
N ALA A 37 6.58 2.97 3.62
CA ALA A 37 5.13 2.78 3.60
C ALA A 37 4.66 2.23 2.25
N TRP A 38 5.26 2.70 1.17
CA TRP A 38 4.92 2.22 -0.17
C TRP A 38 5.30 0.75 -0.34
N ASP A 39 6.48 0.35 0.14
CA ASP A 39 6.89 -1.05 0.07
C ASP A 39 5.94 -1.95 0.85
N GLU A 40 5.50 -1.50 2.02
CA GLU A 40 4.54 -2.24 2.82
C GLU A 40 3.21 -2.39 2.08
N TRP A 41 2.74 -1.32 1.44
CA TRP A 41 1.53 -1.40 0.63
C TRP A 41 1.68 -2.39 -0.53
N LEU A 42 2.83 -2.43 -1.19
CA LEU A 42 3.04 -3.36 -2.30
C LEU A 42 2.90 -4.81 -1.86
N ASN A 43 3.38 -5.14 -0.66
CA ASN A 43 3.21 -6.46 -0.10
C ASN A 43 1.73 -6.77 0.19
N ILE A 44 1.02 -5.81 0.75
CA ILE A 44 -0.40 -5.95 1.04
C ILE A 44 -1.19 -6.08 -0.26
N GLN A 45 -0.86 -5.28 -1.26
CA GLN A 45 -1.51 -5.33 -2.56
C GLN A 45 -1.38 -6.71 -3.21
N THR A 46 -0.17 -7.26 -3.18
CA THR A 46 0.07 -8.61 -3.71
C THR A 46 -0.81 -9.64 -3.01
N MET A 47 -0.92 -9.52 -1.71
CA MET A 47 -1.76 -10.41 -0.90
C MET A 47 -3.22 -10.30 -1.32
N ILE A 48 -3.74 -9.08 -1.43
CA ILE A 48 -5.13 -8.85 -1.81
C ILE A 48 -5.42 -9.43 -3.20
N ILE A 49 -4.51 -9.21 -4.13
CA ILE A 49 -4.66 -9.73 -5.50
C ILE A 49 -4.74 -11.25 -5.48
N ASN A 50 -3.85 -11.90 -4.74
CA ASN A 50 -3.79 -13.35 -4.69
C ASN A 50 -5.00 -13.96 -3.98
N GLU A 51 -5.41 -13.37 -2.87
CA GLU A 51 -6.53 -13.90 -2.08
C GLU A 51 -7.87 -13.75 -2.80
N ASN A 52 -8.05 -12.65 -3.51
CA ASN A 52 -9.30 -12.38 -4.22
C ASN A 52 -9.23 -12.73 -5.69
N ARG A 53 -8.10 -13.22 -6.16
CA ARG A 53 -7.89 -13.58 -7.57
C ARG A 53 -8.28 -12.44 -8.50
N LEU A 54 -7.81 -11.24 -8.17
CA LEU A 54 -8.17 -10.05 -8.92
C LEU A 54 -7.50 -10.05 -10.29
N ASN A 55 -8.24 -9.62 -11.28
CA ASN A 55 -7.71 -9.40 -12.62
C ASN A 55 -7.47 -7.90 -12.79
N LEU A 56 -6.21 -7.51 -12.89
CA LEU A 56 -5.84 -6.09 -12.99
C LEU A 56 -6.25 -5.45 -14.32
N MET A 57 -6.69 -6.24 -15.27
CA MET A 57 -7.29 -5.71 -16.50
C MET A 57 -8.71 -5.22 -16.25
N ASP A 58 -9.34 -5.63 -15.16
CA ASP A 58 -10.67 -5.23 -14.78
C ASP A 58 -10.62 -3.88 -14.05
N ALA A 59 -11.38 -2.90 -14.54
CA ALA A 59 -11.41 -1.57 -13.95
C ALA A 59 -11.95 -1.61 -12.51
N ASP A 60 -12.90 -2.48 -12.21
CA ASP A 60 -13.45 -2.60 -10.87
C ASP A 60 -12.40 -3.13 -9.88
N ALA A 61 -11.58 -4.08 -10.31
CA ALA A 61 -10.49 -4.59 -9.47
C ALA A 61 -9.49 -3.48 -9.16
N ARG A 62 -9.14 -2.67 -10.16
CA ARG A 62 -8.22 -1.55 -9.96
C ARG A 62 -8.80 -0.50 -9.02
N LYS A 63 -10.09 -0.22 -9.12
CA LYS A 63 -10.76 0.73 -8.22
C LYS A 63 -10.78 0.20 -6.79
N PHE A 64 -11.04 -1.09 -6.63
CA PHE A 64 -11.01 -1.71 -5.32
C PHE A 64 -9.63 -1.58 -4.67
N LEU A 65 -8.58 -1.88 -5.43
CA LEU A 65 -7.22 -1.76 -4.92
C LEU A 65 -6.87 -0.32 -4.57
N ALA A 66 -7.29 0.64 -5.39
CA ALA A 66 -7.03 2.05 -5.11
C ALA A 66 -7.70 2.49 -3.82
N ALA A 67 -8.92 2.03 -3.57
CA ALA A 67 -9.63 2.34 -2.34
C ALA A 67 -8.90 1.76 -1.11
N GLN A 68 -8.44 0.51 -1.20
CA GLN A 68 -7.69 -0.12 -0.12
C GLN A 68 -6.37 0.60 0.13
N ARG A 69 -5.68 0.98 -0.95
CA ARG A 69 -4.44 1.73 -0.86
C ARG A 69 -4.62 3.05 -0.10
N ASN A 70 -5.66 3.79 -0.44
CA ASN A 70 -5.90 5.08 0.21
C ASN A 70 -6.24 4.90 1.69
N LYS A 71 -7.01 3.89 2.04
CA LYS A 71 -7.30 3.59 3.43
C LYS A 71 -6.05 3.27 4.21
N PHE A 72 -5.18 2.44 3.63
CA PHE A 72 -3.94 2.05 4.30
C PHE A 72 -2.96 3.21 4.44
N LEU A 73 -2.76 3.98 3.37
CA LEU A 73 -1.70 5.00 3.33
C LEU A 73 -2.12 6.34 3.92
N PHE A 74 -3.37 6.76 3.71
CA PHE A 74 -3.80 8.10 4.07
C PHE A 74 -4.77 8.15 5.24
N GLU A 75 -5.56 7.11 5.45
CA GLU A 75 -6.55 7.10 6.52
C GLU A 75 -6.08 6.35 7.75
N GLY A 76 -4.92 5.71 7.67
CA GLY A 76 -4.36 4.98 8.79
C GLY A 76 -5.11 3.72 9.18
N GLU A 77 -6.05 3.28 8.36
CA GLU A 77 -6.79 2.06 8.62
C GLU A 77 -5.95 0.83 8.33
N GLU A 78 -6.13 -0.19 9.15
CA GLU A 78 -5.52 -1.48 8.87
C GLU A 78 -6.33 -2.21 7.82
N ILE A 79 -5.64 -2.87 6.90
CA ILE A 79 -6.30 -3.70 5.91
C ILE A 79 -6.64 -5.03 6.56
N GLU A 80 -7.91 -5.41 6.48
CA GLU A 80 -8.37 -6.69 7.02
C GLU A 80 -7.80 -7.83 6.20
N MET A 81 -7.11 -8.74 6.85
CA MET A 81 -6.50 -9.89 6.20
C MET A 81 -7.39 -11.13 6.32
N PRO A 82 -7.33 -12.03 5.32
CA PRO A 82 -8.04 -13.30 5.44
C PRO A 82 -7.56 -14.12 6.63
N ASP A 83 -8.47 -14.91 7.21
CA ASP A 83 -8.13 -15.72 8.38
C ASP A 83 -7.01 -16.72 8.13
N ASP A 84 -6.85 -17.15 6.89
CA ASP A 84 -5.80 -18.11 6.53
C ASP A 84 -4.52 -17.42 6.04
N PHE A 85 -4.42 -16.10 6.18
CA PHE A 85 -3.22 -15.39 5.81
C PHE A 85 -2.09 -15.68 6.78
N ILE A 86 -0.93 -16.01 6.24
CA ILE A 86 0.27 -16.25 7.02
C ILE A 86 1.30 -15.18 6.67
N ASP A 87 1.63 -14.35 7.65
CA ASP A 87 2.65 -13.33 7.49
C ASP A 87 4.03 -14.00 7.61
N PRO A 88 4.87 -13.91 6.57
CA PRO A 88 6.18 -14.55 6.63
C PRO A 88 7.11 -13.99 7.72
N SER A 89 6.80 -12.80 8.24
CA SER A 89 7.61 -12.20 9.30
C SER A 89 7.17 -12.61 10.70
N VAL A 90 6.08 -13.37 10.82
CA VAL A 90 5.52 -13.78 12.10
C VAL A 90 5.37 -15.30 12.13
N PRO A 91 5.78 -15.97 13.23
CA PRO A 91 5.59 -17.42 13.32
C PRO A 91 4.11 -17.78 13.21
N ASN A 92 3.86 -18.88 12.52
CA ASN A 92 2.50 -19.40 12.42
C ASN A 92 2.19 -20.19 13.69
N LEU A 93 1.24 -19.70 14.47
CA LEU A 93 0.90 -20.29 15.76
C LEU A 93 -0.31 -21.23 15.70
N ARG A 94 -0.80 -21.54 14.53
CA ARG A 94 -1.90 -22.46 14.37
C ARG A 94 -1.44 -23.91 14.37
#